data_ed25657625d5580e82e1746ad3ae2632
#
_entry.id   ed25657625d5580e82e1746ad3ae2632
#
_cell.length_a   1.000
_cell.length_b   1.000
_cell.length_c   1.000
_cell.angle_alpha   90.00
_cell.angle_beta   90.00
_cell.angle_gamma   90.00
#
_symmetry.space_group_name_H-M   'P 1'
#
loop_
_entity.id
_entity.type
_entity.pdbx_description
1 polymer ?
#
loop_
_entity_poly.entity_id
_entity_poly.type
_entity_poly.pdbx_seq_one_letter_code
_entity_poly.pdbx_strand_id
1 'polypeptide(L)'
;MRLLTVFLLFSTLTYAQSGPGNWFMYFGTNTINDTWSIHTEAQHRNYGLLPNELEQLLLRTGINYKVRDGLVVTGGYANITNHVQNNDTISPEVEGRIWQQLIAINYFGKTKFEHRFRYEQRWIENDFKTRYRYRGMLFHPLNSERIKAGTLYLGIYNELFLQPSGTTFDRNRFYTGLGYKYAPNIQFQLGYLLQTVGDNTGQYLQFGLIF
;
A
#
# COMPACT_ATOMS: atom_id res chain seq x y z
N MET A 1 -43.29 -8.61 -5.51
CA MET A 1 -42.31 -8.53 -4.41
C MET A 1 -41.39 -9.74 -4.52
N ARG A 2 -40.16 -9.55 -5.02
CA ARG A 2 -39.14 -10.60 -5.07
C ARG A 2 -38.16 -10.35 -3.93
N LEU A 3 -38.14 -11.23 -2.94
CA LEU A 3 -37.14 -11.25 -1.88
C LEU A 3 -35.78 -11.61 -2.49
N LEU A 4 -34.85 -10.68 -2.40
CA LEU A 4 -33.43 -10.91 -2.73
C LEU A 4 -32.78 -11.50 -1.47
N THR A 5 -32.55 -12.80 -1.46
CA THR A 5 -31.83 -13.50 -0.39
C THR A 5 -30.34 -13.18 -0.55
N VAL A 6 -29.81 -12.32 0.29
CA VAL A 6 -28.38 -12.02 0.37
C VAL A 6 -27.71 -13.20 1.11
N PHE A 7 -26.99 -14.05 0.39
CA PHE A 7 -26.12 -15.07 0.97
C PHE A 7 -24.88 -14.38 1.56
N LEU A 8 -24.86 -14.18 2.86
CA LEU A 8 -23.64 -13.85 3.61
C LEU A 8 -22.77 -15.11 3.70
N LEU A 9 -21.77 -15.22 2.85
CA LEU A 9 -20.68 -16.17 3.00
C LEU A 9 -19.82 -15.74 4.21
N PHE A 10 -20.08 -16.28 5.37
CA PHE A 10 -19.15 -16.31 6.49
C PHE A 10 -18.02 -17.28 6.14
N SER A 11 -16.93 -16.77 5.57
CA SER A 11 -15.68 -17.50 5.54
C SER A 11 -15.18 -17.61 6.99
N THR A 12 -15.01 -18.84 7.45
CA THR A 12 -14.35 -19.16 8.73
C THR A 12 -12.93 -18.57 8.68
N LEU A 13 -12.72 -17.47 9.39
CA LEU A 13 -11.39 -16.92 9.62
C LEU A 13 -10.66 -17.92 10.50
N THR A 14 -9.73 -18.66 9.92
CA THR A 14 -8.75 -19.42 10.69
C THR A 14 -7.93 -18.42 11.49
N TYR A 15 -8.05 -18.44 12.80
CA TYR A 15 -7.28 -17.60 13.70
C TYR A 15 -5.81 -17.98 13.57
N ALA A 16 -5.01 -17.11 12.94
CA ALA A 16 -3.57 -17.12 13.17
C ALA A 16 -3.32 -16.78 14.66
N GLN A 17 -2.38 -17.45 15.30
CA GLN A 17 -2.10 -17.38 16.74
C GLN A 17 -1.65 -16.01 17.26
N SER A 18 -1.42 -15.02 16.41
CA SER A 18 -1.18 -13.62 16.75
C SER A 18 -2.28 -12.74 16.17
N GLY A 19 -2.81 -11.81 16.97
CA GLY A 19 -3.79 -10.82 16.51
C GLY A 19 -3.29 -10.00 15.32
N PRO A 20 -4.17 -9.20 14.67
CA PRO A 20 -3.77 -8.40 13.51
C PRO A 20 -2.70 -7.38 13.89
N GLY A 21 -1.71 -7.20 13.02
CA GLY A 21 -0.76 -6.10 13.10
C GLY A 21 -1.39 -4.77 12.69
N ASN A 22 -0.65 -3.68 12.86
CA ASN A 22 -1.11 -2.37 12.37
C ASN A 22 -0.04 -1.69 11.51
N TRP A 23 -0.50 -0.87 10.54
CA TRP A 23 0.35 -0.06 9.68
C TRP A 23 -0.13 1.38 9.68
N PHE A 24 0.71 2.28 10.16
CA PHE A 24 0.53 3.72 10.02
C PHE A 24 1.32 4.20 8.81
N MET A 25 0.64 4.87 7.87
CA MET A 25 1.23 5.26 6.61
C MET A 25 0.96 6.74 6.33
N TYR A 26 2.00 7.45 5.98
CA TYR A 26 1.97 8.81 5.44
C TYR A 26 2.41 8.80 3.98
N PHE A 27 1.67 9.48 3.12
CA PHE A 27 2.02 9.72 1.72
C PHE A 27 1.87 11.20 1.42
N GLY A 28 2.95 11.85 1.02
CA GLY A 28 2.97 13.26 0.65
C GLY A 28 3.29 13.44 -0.83
N THR A 29 2.67 14.46 -1.44
CA THR A 29 3.00 14.93 -2.79
C THR A 29 3.19 16.42 -2.75
N ASN A 30 4.45 16.87 -2.80
CA ASN A 30 4.82 18.27 -2.76
C ASN A 30 5.04 18.78 -4.18
N THR A 31 4.10 19.56 -4.70
CA THR A 31 4.13 20.12 -6.05
C THR A 31 5.24 21.15 -6.20
N ILE A 32 6.09 20.99 -7.20
CA ILE A 32 7.11 21.98 -7.60
C ILE A 32 6.55 22.88 -8.70
N ASN A 33 5.93 22.26 -9.72
CA ASN A 33 5.24 22.93 -10.83
C ASN A 33 4.21 21.97 -11.46
N ASP A 34 3.61 22.34 -12.59
CA ASP A 34 2.57 21.55 -13.26
C ASP A 34 3.01 20.15 -13.71
N THR A 35 4.32 19.92 -13.82
CA THR A 35 4.91 18.68 -14.34
C THR A 35 5.66 17.89 -13.27
N TRP A 36 6.30 18.56 -12.33
CA TRP A 36 7.19 17.95 -11.34
C TRP A 36 6.64 18.07 -9.92
N SER A 37 6.74 17.00 -9.17
CA SER A 37 6.47 16.99 -7.72
C SER A 37 7.40 16.02 -6.98
N ILE A 38 7.54 16.23 -5.67
CA ILE A 38 8.29 15.35 -4.78
C ILE A 38 7.31 14.41 -4.09
N HIS A 39 7.55 13.11 -4.21
CA HIS A 39 6.89 12.08 -3.42
C HIS A 39 7.62 11.89 -2.09
N THR A 40 6.90 11.86 -1.00
CA THR A 40 7.40 11.50 0.33
C THR A 40 6.50 10.43 0.94
N GLU A 41 7.10 9.46 1.63
CA GLU A 41 6.34 8.36 2.23
C GLU A 41 7.04 7.91 3.51
N ALA A 42 6.29 7.77 4.59
CA ALA A 42 6.72 7.14 5.82
C ALA A 42 5.72 6.07 6.22
N GLN A 43 6.21 4.89 6.61
CA GLN A 43 5.37 3.80 7.10
C GLN A 43 5.98 3.24 8.37
N HIS A 44 5.16 3.17 9.41
CA HIS A 44 5.44 2.51 10.67
C HIS A 44 4.52 1.30 10.79
N ARG A 45 5.09 0.12 10.81
CA ARG A 45 4.37 -1.15 10.82
C ARG A 45 4.71 -1.89 12.09
N ASN A 46 3.70 -2.48 12.73
CA ASN A 46 3.86 -3.24 13.96
C ASN A 46 3.31 -4.65 13.79
N TYR A 47 3.90 -5.59 14.49
CA TYR A 47 3.42 -6.97 14.57
C TYR A 47 2.07 -7.06 15.27
N GLY A 48 1.80 -6.22 16.27
CA GLY A 48 0.56 -6.18 17.04
C GLY A 48 -0.29 -4.95 16.75
N LEU A 49 -1.47 -4.87 17.40
CA LEU A 49 -2.37 -3.71 17.32
C LEU A 49 -1.82 -2.48 18.04
N LEU A 50 -1.04 -2.69 19.10
CA LEU A 50 -0.41 -1.61 19.85
C LEU A 50 0.94 -1.24 19.18
N PRO A 51 1.33 0.04 19.17
CA PRO A 51 2.57 0.50 18.51
C PRO A 51 3.83 0.23 19.35
N ASN A 52 3.93 -0.92 20.00
CA ASN A 52 5.02 -1.33 20.90
C ASN A 52 5.95 -2.40 20.31
N GLU A 53 5.58 -3.00 19.18
CA GLU A 53 6.33 -4.09 18.53
C GLU A 53 6.60 -3.74 17.07
N LEU A 54 7.61 -2.90 16.85
CA LEU A 54 7.95 -2.42 15.51
C LEU A 54 8.40 -3.59 14.61
N GLU A 55 7.65 -3.85 13.54
CA GLU A 55 7.98 -4.80 12.47
C GLU A 55 8.88 -4.13 11.42
N GLN A 56 8.48 -2.94 10.97
CA GLN A 56 9.19 -2.25 9.89
C GLN A 56 8.99 -0.74 9.96
N LEU A 57 10.09 0.00 9.84
CA LEU A 57 10.08 1.42 9.51
C LEU A 57 10.52 1.60 8.06
N LEU A 58 9.70 2.26 7.25
CA LEU A 58 10.02 2.57 5.85
C LEU A 58 9.95 4.08 5.64
N LEU A 59 11.05 4.64 5.16
CA LEU A 59 11.14 6.03 4.69
C LEU A 59 11.46 6.01 3.20
N ARG A 60 10.68 6.77 2.41
CA ARG A 60 10.82 6.79 0.96
C ARG A 60 10.65 8.21 0.42
N THR A 61 11.46 8.53 -0.56
CA THR A 61 11.30 9.76 -1.35
C THR A 61 11.50 9.47 -2.83
N GLY A 62 11.00 10.37 -3.68
CA GLY A 62 11.16 10.26 -5.12
C GLY A 62 10.69 11.50 -5.85
N ILE A 63 11.04 11.58 -7.12
CA ILE A 63 10.63 12.65 -8.01
C ILE A 63 9.59 12.10 -8.97
N ASN A 64 8.41 12.72 -8.98
CA ASN A 64 7.34 12.44 -9.92
C ASN A 64 7.48 13.34 -11.15
N TYR A 65 7.28 12.74 -12.31
CA TYR A 65 7.10 13.42 -13.58
C TYR A 65 5.73 13.11 -14.15
N LYS A 66 4.88 14.13 -14.29
CA LYS A 66 3.57 14.00 -14.93
C LYS A 66 3.73 14.01 -16.44
N VAL A 67 3.61 12.84 -17.06
CA VAL A 67 3.69 12.68 -18.51
C VAL A 67 2.46 13.31 -19.20
N ARG A 68 1.29 13.08 -18.58
CA ARG A 68 -0.02 13.65 -18.93
C ARG A 68 -0.99 13.44 -17.77
N ASP A 69 -2.19 13.99 -17.87
CA ASP A 69 -3.21 13.72 -16.86
C ASP A 69 -3.51 12.22 -16.76
N GLY A 70 -3.47 11.72 -15.53
CA GLY A 70 -3.64 10.30 -15.22
C GLY A 70 -2.44 9.41 -15.53
N LEU A 71 -1.29 9.95 -15.94
CA LEU A 71 -0.06 9.16 -16.19
C LEU A 71 1.16 9.84 -15.54
N VAL A 72 1.71 9.18 -14.52
CA VAL A 72 2.86 9.68 -13.74
C VAL A 72 3.95 8.62 -13.69
N VAL A 73 5.18 9.03 -13.96
CA VAL A 73 6.40 8.24 -13.76
C VAL A 73 7.12 8.77 -12.52
N THR A 74 7.65 7.88 -11.70
CA THR A 74 8.39 8.26 -10.49
C THR A 74 9.68 7.47 -10.41
N GLY A 75 10.77 8.12 -10.01
CA GLY A 75 12.01 7.47 -9.59
C GLY A 75 12.43 7.95 -8.21
N GLY A 76 13.00 7.06 -7.39
CA GLY A 76 13.35 7.46 -6.04
C GLY A 76 14.16 6.44 -5.25
N TYR A 77 14.36 6.78 -3.98
CA TYR A 77 15.10 5.98 -3.01
C TYR A 77 14.24 5.70 -1.78
N ALA A 78 14.46 4.56 -1.15
CA ALA A 78 13.87 4.21 0.13
C ALA A 78 14.93 3.58 1.04
N ASN A 79 14.82 3.91 2.33
CA ASN A 79 15.50 3.23 3.42
C ASN A 79 14.46 2.49 4.25
N ILE A 80 14.70 1.21 4.48
CA ILE A 80 13.80 0.34 5.22
C ILE A 80 14.59 -0.33 6.34
N THR A 81 14.07 -0.24 7.56
CA THR A 81 14.57 -1.02 8.69
C THR A 81 13.53 -2.06 9.05
N ASN A 82 13.85 -3.34 8.84
CA ASN A 82 13.04 -4.47 9.25
C ASN A 82 13.51 -4.91 10.65
N HIS A 83 12.60 -5.17 11.56
CA HIS A 83 12.90 -5.75 12.87
C HIS A 83 12.52 -7.22 12.81
N VAL A 84 13.50 -8.06 12.50
CA VAL A 84 13.30 -9.49 12.31
C VAL A 84 13.33 -10.17 13.68
N GLN A 85 12.26 -10.87 14.02
CA GLN A 85 12.15 -11.64 15.25
C GLN A 85 12.77 -13.01 15.03
N ASN A 86 13.92 -13.26 15.68
CA ASN A 86 14.65 -14.53 15.67
C ASN A 86 14.65 -15.10 17.09
N ASN A 87 13.81 -16.10 17.35
CA ASN A 87 13.59 -16.67 18.69
C ASN A 87 13.30 -15.55 19.72
N ASP A 88 14.20 -15.34 20.68
CA ASP A 88 14.05 -14.37 21.77
C ASP A 88 14.73 -13.00 21.48
N THR A 89 15.29 -12.80 20.28
CA THR A 89 15.98 -11.56 19.92
C THR A 89 15.34 -10.89 18.71
N ILE A 90 15.21 -9.56 18.79
CA ILE A 90 14.80 -8.72 17.65
C ILE A 90 16.06 -8.04 17.13
N SER A 91 16.43 -8.30 15.87
CA SER A 91 17.56 -7.66 15.22
C SER A 91 17.10 -6.78 14.05
N PRO A 92 17.65 -5.55 13.92
CA PRO A 92 17.37 -4.71 12.78
C PRO A 92 18.12 -5.20 11.54
N GLU A 93 17.41 -5.34 10.43
CA GLU A 93 17.96 -5.56 9.10
C GLU A 93 17.69 -4.30 8.26
N VAL A 94 18.74 -3.69 7.72
CA VAL A 94 18.62 -2.47 6.93
C VAL A 94 18.62 -2.80 5.44
N GLU A 95 17.64 -2.23 4.73
CA GLU A 95 17.51 -2.36 3.28
C GLU A 95 17.52 -1.00 2.62
N GLY A 96 18.48 -0.77 1.71
CA GLY A 96 18.47 0.33 0.75
C GLY A 96 17.73 -0.08 -0.52
N ARG A 97 16.95 0.84 -1.11
CA ARG A 97 16.16 0.51 -2.30
C ARG A 97 16.11 1.68 -3.28
N ILE A 98 16.53 1.43 -4.54
CA ILE A 98 16.18 2.30 -5.66
C ILE A 98 14.90 1.74 -6.28
N TRP A 99 13.98 2.62 -6.66
CA TRP A 99 12.70 2.19 -7.22
C TRP A 99 12.25 3.11 -8.34
N GLN A 100 11.58 2.53 -9.33
CA GLN A 100 10.92 3.21 -10.42
C GLN A 100 9.46 2.78 -10.45
N GLN A 101 8.57 3.69 -10.83
CA GLN A 101 7.14 3.47 -10.80
C GLN A 101 6.45 4.17 -11.96
N LEU A 102 5.43 3.51 -12.48
CA LEU A 102 4.43 4.08 -13.39
C LEU A 102 3.06 3.98 -12.72
N ILE A 103 2.36 5.11 -12.65
CA ILE A 103 0.94 5.15 -12.26
C ILE A 103 0.12 5.57 -13.45
N ALA A 104 -0.90 4.76 -13.80
CA ALA A 104 -1.90 5.07 -14.80
C ALA A 104 -3.30 5.07 -14.17
N ILE A 105 -4.10 6.09 -14.49
CA ILE A 105 -5.45 6.28 -13.93
C ILE A 105 -6.47 6.26 -15.03
N ASN A 106 -7.52 5.46 -14.85
CA ASN A 106 -8.71 5.41 -15.69
C ASN A 106 -9.97 5.63 -14.85
N TYR A 107 -11.07 5.99 -15.49
CA TYR A 107 -12.37 6.14 -14.86
C TYR A 107 -13.41 5.28 -15.57
N PHE A 108 -14.22 4.57 -14.79
CA PHE A 108 -15.42 3.88 -15.23
C PHE A 108 -16.63 4.46 -14.48
N GLY A 109 -17.41 5.31 -15.16
CA GLY A 109 -18.42 6.12 -14.49
C GLY A 109 -17.79 6.99 -13.41
N LYS A 110 -18.25 6.88 -12.18
CA LYS A 110 -17.70 7.60 -11.02
C LYS A 110 -16.49 6.93 -10.36
N THR A 111 -16.22 5.67 -10.71
CA THR A 111 -15.14 4.88 -10.10
C THR A 111 -13.80 5.22 -10.74
N LYS A 112 -12.81 5.61 -9.90
CA LYS A 112 -11.41 5.75 -10.30
C LYS A 112 -10.73 4.40 -10.21
N PHE A 113 -10.02 4.00 -11.25
CA PHE A 113 -9.17 2.83 -11.28
C PHE A 113 -7.71 3.27 -11.47
N GLU A 114 -6.82 2.83 -10.58
CA GLU A 114 -5.40 3.16 -10.58
C GLU A 114 -4.57 1.91 -10.76
N HIS A 115 -3.76 1.89 -11.80
CA HIS A 115 -2.74 0.89 -12.04
C HIS A 115 -1.39 1.43 -11.57
N ARG A 116 -0.65 0.66 -10.80
CA ARG A 116 0.71 0.98 -10.38
C ARG A 116 1.64 -0.17 -10.71
N PHE A 117 2.57 0.07 -11.62
CA PHE A 117 3.70 -0.80 -11.88
C PHE A 117 4.91 -0.26 -11.15
N ARG A 118 5.66 -1.10 -10.45
CA ARG A 118 6.87 -0.69 -9.74
C ARG A 118 7.96 -1.74 -9.91
N TYR A 119 9.17 -1.26 -10.20
CA TYR A 119 10.39 -2.03 -10.18
C TYR A 119 11.25 -1.56 -9.01
N GLU A 120 11.84 -2.49 -8.26
CA GLU A 120 12.65 -2.21 -7.09
C GLU A 120 13.98 -2.97 -7.19
N GLN A 121 15.07 -2.24 -7.01
CA GLN A 121 16.44 -2.75 -6.85
C GLN A 121 16.76 -2.61 -5.37
N ARG A 122 17.06 -3.73 -4.70
CA ARG A 122 17.09 -3.86 -3.26
C ARG A 122 18.46 -4.35 -2.80
N TRP A 123 19.09 -3.61 -1.91
CA TRP A 123 20.31 -3.98 -1.23
C TRP A 123 19.95 -4.29 0.22
N ILE A 124 20.04 -5.57 0.58
CA ILE A 124 19.71 -6.09 1.92
C ILE A 124 21.03 -6.63 2.46
N GLU A 125 21.66 -5.91 3.39
CA GLU A 125 23.00 -6.20 3.85
C GLU A 125 23.98 -6.33 2.66
N ASN A 126 24.47 -7.54 2.35
CA ASN A 126 25.38 -7.82 1.24
C ASN A 126 24.67 -8.42 0.01
N ASP A 127 23.36 -8.62 0.07
CA ASP A 127 22.59 -9.25 -1.00
C ASP A 127 21.95 -8.20 -1.91
N PHE A 128 22.08 -8.39 -3.21
CA PHE A 128 21.33 -7.64 -4.21
C PHE A 128 20.16 -8.45 -4.75
N LYS A 129 18.94 -7.88 -4.69
CA LYS A 129 17.71 -8.52 -5.18
C LYS A 129 16.91 -7.51 -5.99
N THR A 130 16.12 -8.02 -6.94
CA THR A 130 15.17 -7.21 -7.71
C THR A 130 13.75 -7.68 -7.47
N ARG A 131 12.76 -6.76 -7.62
CA ARG A 131 11.37 -7.09 -7.43
C ARG A 131 10.48 -6.26 -8.36
N TYR A 132 9.52 -6.93 -8.98
CA TYR A 132 8.44 -6.30 -9.73
C TYR A 132 7.16 -6.32 -8.90
N ARG A 133 6.38 -5.24 -9.01
CA ARG A 133 5.11 -5.12 -8.31
C ARG A 133 4.07 -4.56 -9.26
N TYR A 134 2.89 -5.13 -9.20
CA TYR A 134 1.70 -4.57 -9.84
C TYR A 134 0.59 -4.41 -8.81
N ARG A 135 -0.01 -3.22 -8.75
CA ARG A 135 -1.20 -2.95 -7.93
C ARG A 135 -2.31 -2.39 -8.81
N GLY A 136 -3.45 -3.07 -8.81
CA GLY A 136 -4.71 -2.53 -9.28
C GLY A 136 -5.51 -2.02 -8.09
N MET A 137 -5.86 -0.73 -8.07
CA MET A 137 -6.62 -0.11 -6.99
C MET A 137 -7.85 0.61 -7.51
N LEU A 138 -8.99 0.32 -6.91
CA LEU A 138 -10.29 0.90 -7.19
C LEU A 138 -10.66 1.88 -6.06
N PHE A 139 -11.13 3.07 -6.44
CA PHE A 139 -11.69 4.06 -5.53
C PHE A 139 -13.12 4.37 -5.99
N HIS A 140 -14.11 4.03 -5.16
CA HIS A 140 -15.51 4.24 -5.47
C HIS A 140 -16.11 5.30 -4.54
N PRO A 141 -16.42 6.51 -5.02
CA PRO A 141 -17.06 7.53 -4.19
C PRO A 141 -18.48 7.10 -3.80
N LEU A 142 -18.81 7.26 -2.51
CA LEU A 142 -20.10 6.82 -1.95
C LEU A 142 -21.15 7.93 -1.92
N ASN A 143 -20.71 9.18 -1.77
CA ASN A 143 -21.59 10.35 -1.60
C ASN A 143 -21.34 11.47 -2.61
N SER A 144 -20.66 11.18 -3.72
CA SER A 144 -20.39 12.17 -4.77
C SER A 144 -20.10 11.49 -6.12
N GLU A 145 -20.04 12.26 -7.21
CA GLU A 145 -19.69 11.75 -8.54
C GLU A 145 -18.18 11.62 -8.77
N ARG A 146 -17.38 12.36 -8.01
CA ARG A 146 -15.90 12.34 -8.05
C ARG A 146 -15.35 12.50 -6.65
N ILE A 147 -14.15 11.98 -6.40
CA ILE A 147 -13.47 12.17 -5.11
C ILE A 147 -12.98 13.62 -5.03
N LYS A 148 -13.63 14.41 -4.18
CA LYS A 148 -13.34 15.81 -3.86
C LYS A 148 -13.48 16.03 -2.35
N ALA A 149 -13.15 17.20 -1.85
CA ALA A 149 -13.33 17.54 -0.44
C ALA A 149 -14.76 17.19 0.04
N GLY A 150 -14.88 16.51 1.18
CA GLY A 150 -16.15 16.00 1.73
C GLY A 150 -16.56 14.62 1.21
N THR A 151 -15.78 13.97 0.33
CA THR A 151 -16.14 12.66 -0.22
C THR A 151 -15.71 11.53 0.70
N LEU A 152 -16.66 10.68 1.06
CA LEU A 152 -16.44 9.33 1.58
C LEU A 152 -16.35 8.36 0.39
N TYR A 153 -15.38 7.46 0.38
CA TYR A 153 -15.20 6.49 -0.70
C TYR A 153 -14.74 5.12 -0.18
N LEU A 154 -15.05 4.08 -0.95
CA LEU A 154 -14.53 2.74 -0.77
C LEU A 154 -13.22 2.61 -1.56
N GLY A 155 -12.19 2.06 -0.93
CA GLY A 155 -10.92 1.71 -1.56
C GLY A 155 -10.70 0.20 -1.51
N ILE A 156 -10.39 -0.42 -2.66
CA ILE A 156 -10.06 -1.84 -2.75
C ILE A 156 -8.83 -1.97 -3.63
N TYR A 157 -7.82 -2.74 -3.19
CA TYR A 157 -6.72 -3.09 -4.07
C TYR A 157 -6.27 -4.53 -3.93
N ASN A 158 -5.69 -5.03 -5.03
CA ASN A 158 -4.82 -6.20 -5.00
C ASN A 158 -3.43 -5.80 -5.51
N GLU A 159 -2.39 -6.24 -4.82
CA GLU A 159 -1.01 -5.99 -5.18
C GLU A 159 -0.21 -7.29 -5.22
N LEU A 160 0.33 -7.60 -6.38
CA LEU A 160 1.18 -8.75 -6.64
C LEU A 160 2.66 -8.33 -6.61
N PHE A 161 3.50 -9.14 -5.98
CA PHE A 161 4.95 -8.97 -5.91
C PHE A 161 5.63 -10.19 -6.52
N LEU A 162 6.53 -9.94 -7.47
CA LEU A 162 7.30 -10.96 -8.16
C LEU A 162 8.79 -10.69 -7.98
N GLN A 163 9.54 -11.72 -7.61
CA GLN A 163 10.98 -11.67 -7.46
C GLN A 163 11.62 -12.65 -8.46
N PRO A 164 12.36 -12.17 -9.47
CA PRO A 164 12.93 -13.04 -10.51
C PRO A 164 13.98 -14.03 -10.00
N SER A 165 14.67 -13.68 -8.91
CA SER A 165 15.66 -14.56 -8.27
C SER A 165 14.99 -15.46 -7.22
N GLY A 166 15.02 -16.77 -7.42
CA GLY A 166 14.40 -17.76 -6.53
C GLY A 166 12.96 -18.11 -6.93
N THR A 167 12.05 -18.22 -5.95
CA THR A 167 10.63 -18.39 -6.21
C THR A 167 10.05 -17.12 -6.80
N THR A 168 9.48 -17.21 -8.02
CA THR A 168 8.95 -16.04 -8.74
C THR A 168 7.89 -15.28 -7.95
N PHE A 169 7.03 -15.98 -7.21
CA PHE A 169 6.04 -15.34 -6.33
C PHE A 169 6.71 -14.94 -5.01
N ASP A 170 6.71 -13.63 -4.68
CA ASP A 170 7.18 -13.11 -3.38
C ASP A 170 6.01 -12.98 -2.40
N ARG A 171 4.96 -12.25 -2.77
CA ARG A 171 3.76 -12.06 -1.93
C ARG A 171 2.58 -11.48 -2.70
N ASN A 172 1.42 -11.57 -2.07
CA ASN A 172 0.21 -10.88 -2.50
C ASN A 172 -0.36 -10.05 -1.35
N ARG A 173 -0.99 -8.92 -1.68
CA ARG A 173 -1.73 -8.08 -0.74
C ARG A 173 -3.12 -7.82 -1.28
N PHE A 174 -4.12 -8.09 -0.46
CA PHE A 174 -5.49 -7.69 -0.70
C PHE A 174 -5.93 -6.71 0.38
N TYR A 175 -6.45 -5.57 -0.02
CA TYR A 175 -6.89 -4.48 0.86
C TYR A 175 -8.30 -4.06 0.55
N THR A 176 -9.07 -3.78 1.60
CA THR A 176 -10.35 -3.10 1.52
C THR A 176 -10.46 -2.09 2.66
N GLY A 177 -11.03 -0.91 2.39
CA GLY A 177 -11.15 0.11 3.41
C GLY A 177 -11.97 1.30 2.96
N LEU A 178 -12.25 2.18 3.91
CA LEU A 178 -12.93 3.45 3.70
C LEU A 178 -11.91 4.59 3.70
N GLY A 179 -12.14 5.57 2.85
CA GLY A 179 -11.36 6.79 2.81
C GLY A 179 -12.26 8.02 2.87
N TYR A 180 -11.76 9.08 3.46
CA TYR A 180 -12.42 10.37 3.53
C TYR A 180 -11.49 11.46 3.01
N LYS A 181 -11.92 12.15 1.95
CA LYS A 181 -11.21 13.32 1.41
C LYS A 181 -11.63 14.56 2.19
N TYR A 182 -10.86 14.88 3.23
CA TYR A 182 -11.17 16.00 4.13
C TYR A 182 -11.02 17.37 3.45
N ALA A 183 -9.91 17.57 2.74
CA ALA A 183 -9.59 18.81 2.02
C ALA A 183 -9.00 18.47 0.64
N PRO A 184 -8.80 19.43 -0.28
CA PRO A 184 -8.20 19.18 -1.59
C PRO A 184 -6.88 18.41 -1.56
N ASN A 185 -6.09 18.61 -0.51
CA ASN A 185 -4.78 17.99 -0.32
C ASN A 185 -4.71 17.01 0.87
N ILE A 186 -5.80 16.80 1.66
CA ILE A 186 -5.80 15.93 2.84
C ILE A 186 -6.83 14.83 2.70
N GLN A 187 -6.39 13.60 2.91
CA GLN A 187 -7.23 12.42 2.81
C GLN A 187 -6.80 11.39 3.86
N PHE A 188 -7.77 10.82 4.53
CA PHE A 188 -7.59 9.74 5.49
C PHE A 188 -8.10 8.42 4.90
N GLN A 189 -7.45 7.33 5.26
CA GLN A 189 -7.89 5.97 4.93
C GLN A 189 -7.80 5.09 6.15
N LEU A 190 -8.78 4.22 6.33
CA LEU A 190 -8.78 3.16 7.32
C LEU A 190 -9.25 1.89 6.62
N GLY A 191 -8.49 0.82 6.74
CA GLY A 191 -8.85 -0.43 6.09
C GLY A 191 -8.14 -1.64 6.65
N TYR A 192 -8.49 -2.76 6.07
CA TYR A 192 -8.01 -4.08 6.43
C TYR A 192 -7.20 -4.67 5.26
N LEU A 193 -6.05 -5.20 5.60
CA LEU A 193 -5.11 -5.79 4.66
C LEU A 193 -4.86 -7.25 5.01
N LEU A 194 -4.96 -8.10 4.01
CA LEU A 194 -4.43 -9.47 4.02
C LEU A 194 -3.12 -9.49 3.23
N GLN A 195 -2.05 -10.00 3.84
CA GLN A 195 -0.77 -10.21 3.17
C GLN A 195 -0.42 -11.70 3.18
N THR A 196 -0.34 -12.30 2.01
CA THR A 196 0.08 -13.70 1.84
C THR A 196 1.54 -13.75 1.38
N VAL A 197 2.38 -14.50 2.11
CA VAL A 197 3.79 -14.77 1.81
C VAL A 197 3.99 -16.28 1.91
N GLY A 198 4.29 -16.94 0.78
CA GLY A 198 4.25 -18.40 0.73
C GLY A 198 2.87 -18.92 1.14
N ASP A 199 2.82 -19.79 2.13
CA ASP A 199 1.58 -20.40 2.65
C ASP A 199 0.98 -19.62 3.84
N ASN A 200 1.65 -18.56 4.30
CA ASN A 200 1.22 -17.79 5.46
C ASN A 200 0.47 -16.53 5.07
N THR A 201 -0.64 -16.25 5.75
CA THR A 201 -1.43 -15.02 5.57
C THR A 201 -1.48 -14.22 6.86
N GLY A 202 -0.83 -13.05 6.84
CA GLY A 202 -0.90 -12.05 7.90
C GLY A 202 -2.07 -11.08 7.69
N GLN A 203 -2.56 -10.52 8.79
CA GLN A 203 -3.70 -9.61 8.85
C GLN A 203 -3.25 -8.29 9.45
N TYR A 204 -3.67 -7.16 8.86
CA TYR A 204 -3.23 -5.84 9.31
C TYR A 204 -4.35 -4.81 9.21
N LEU A 205 -4.43 -3.93 10.21
CA LEU A 205 -5.17 -2.69 10.09
C LEU A 205 -4.27 -1.61 9.48
N GLN A 206 -4.75 -0.93 8.45
CA GLN A 206 -4.02 0.16 7.80
C GLN A 206 -4.67 1.51 8.09
N PHE A 207 -3.87 2.45 8.60
CA PHE A 207 -4.22 3.85 8.76
C PHE A 207 -3.38 4.67 7.78
N GLY A 208 -4.00 5.36 6.86
CA GLY A 208 -3.34 6.17 5.84
C GLY A 208 -3.67 7.65 5.97
N LEU A 209 -2.65 8.49 6.01
CA LEU A 209 -2.74 9.93 5.79
C LEU A 209 -2.10 10.25 4.44
N ILE A 210 -2.86 10.85 3.53
CA ILE A 210 -2.40 11.26 2.20
C ILE A 210 -2.54 12.78 2.09
N PHE A 211 -1.40 13.40 1.73
CA PHE A 211 -1.25 14.86 1.65
C PHE A 211 -0.75 15.32 0.27
#